data_c9cd2845d6bd43794e852c371c0f3a36
#
_entry.id   c9cd2845d6bd43794e852c371c0f3a36
#
_cell.length_a   1.000
_cell.length_b   1.000
_cell.length_c   1.000
_cell.angle_alpha   90.00
_cell.angle_beta   90.00
_cell.angle_gamma   90.00
#
_symmetry.space_group_name_H-M   'P 1'
#
loop_
_entity.id
_entity.type
_entity.pdbx_description
1 polymer ?
#
loop_
_entity_poly.entity_id
_entity_poly.type
_entity_poly.pdbx_seq_one_letter_code
_entity_poly.pdbx_strand_id
1 'polypeptide(L)'
;MYCEKLRLIHIRNLDDKTIEPEKGLTFIAGPNGCGKTNLIEAIYYSSVGKSFRTANDNDMIRLGAEEGSILLTYCVHQTSHVLKIRMVRGQGKKFYLNDTPIRRKELLGLFRTVLFTPDELQLIKGAPLIRRRFLDMEISQVSPRYYETLLSYNRAVQQRNAAFRQAQLSGRKAEVDLWDMQIAKGAAYLVKKRLETVAKMDRKVPLLERYLTGEKETLSIRYVQQGEEEAHTEVEWYLTMLSQHREMDARLAHTSVGPHRDDLRFLLNGLDIAAYGSQGQQRTAILSMKLSEMEFIKEETGSYPVLLLDDIGSELDAARREALMTYLEKEKIQTLMTGTDPALAGMGTVIEMENK
;
A
#
# COMPACT_ATOMS: atom_id res chain seq x y z
N MET A 1 -13.93 -10.46 4.05
CA MET A 1 -14.19 -9.61 2.86
C MET A 1 -13.77 -10.35 1.61
N TYR A 2 -14.50 -10.23 0.49
CA TYR A 2 -14.10 -10.85 -0.79
C TYR A 2 -14.73 -10.11 -1.98
N CYS A 3 -14.04 -10.17 -3.13
CA CYS A 3 -14.54 -9.70 -4.43
C CYS A 3 -15.51 -10.75 -4.99
N GLU A 4 -16.72 -10.36 -5.36
CA GLU A 4 -17.72 -11.24 -5.99
C GLU A 4 -17.66 -11.14 -7.51
N LYS A 5 -17.49 -9.91 -8.04
CA LYS A 5 -17.49 -9.63 -9.47
C LYS A 5 -16.69 -8.39 -9.78
N LEU A 6 -15.90 -8.46 -10.83
CA LEU A 6 -15.22 -7.32 -11.41
C LEU A 6 -15.64 -7.18 -12.88
N ARG A 7 -16.10 -5.99 -13.28
CA ARG A 7 -16.30 -5.63 -14.68
C ARG A 7 -15.47 -4.40 -15.03
N LEU A 8 -14.69 -4.52 -16.09
CA LEU A 8 -13.85 -3.47 -16.65
C LEU A 8 -14.35 -3.05 -18.01
N ILE A 9 -14.55 -1.76 -18.22
CA ILE A 9 -14.97 -1.20 -19.50
C ILE A 9 -13.92 -0.18 -19.93
N HIS A 10 -13.29 -0.39 -21.08
CA HIS A 10 -12.22 0.45 -21.64
C HIS A 10 -11.07 0.71 -20.63
N ILE A 11 -10.60 -0.33 -19.96
CA ILE A 11 -9.47 -0.25 -19.02
C ILE A 11 -8.23 -0.89 -19.65
N ARG A 12 -7.15 -0.14 -19.78
CA ARG A 12 -5.87 -0.59 -20.35
C ARG A 12 -6.07 -1.21 -21.74
N ASN A 13 -5.71 -2.48 -21.93
CA ASN A 13 -5.95 -3.24 -23.16
C ASN A 13 -7.31 -3.98 -23.17
N LEU A 14 -8.09 -3.87 -22.08
CA LEU A 14 -9.37 -4.57 -21.93
C LEU A 14 -10.52 -3.68 -22.38
N ASP A 15 -11.37 -4.20 -23.27
CA ASP A 15 -12.52 -3.49 -23.81
C ASP A 15 -13.73 -3.59 -22.90
N ASP A 16 -14.30 -4.79 -22.81
CA ASP A 16 -15.31 -5.17 -21.82
C ASP A 16 -14.92 -6.56 -21.29
N LYS A 17 -14.48 -6.61 -20.04
CA LYS A 17 -14.08 -7.86 -19.40
C LYS A 17 -14.77 -7.99 -18.06
N THR A 18 -15.42 -9.14 -17.86
CA THR A 18 -16.03 -9.49 -16.57
C THR A 18 -15.37 -10.76 -16.04
N ILE A 19 -15.07 -10.76 -14.73
CA ILE A 19 -14.63 -11.94 -13.99
C ILE A 19 -15.43 -12.06 -12.69
N GLU A 20 -15.63 -13.30 -12.24
CA GLU A 20 -16.29 -13.66 -10.97
C GLU A 20 -15.36 -14.60 -10.21
N PRO A 21 -14.44 -14.03 -9.37
CA PRO A 21 -13.47 -14.82 -8.63
C PRO A 21 -14.15 -15.66 -7.55
N GLU A 22 -13.63 -16.86 -7.31
CA GLU A 22 -14.04 -17.68 -6.17
C GLU A 22 -13.59 -17.08 -4.83
N LYS A 23 -14.19 -17.54 -3.72
CA LYS A 23 -13.83 -17.09 -2.36
C LYS A 23 -12.45 -17.57 -1.89
N GLY A 24 -11.89 -18.56 -2.55
CA GLY A 24 -10.54 -19.07 -2.32
C GLY A 24 -9.52 -18.53 -3.31
N LEU A 25 -8.67 -19.41 -3.82
CA LEU A 25 -7.68 -19.10 -4.84
C LEU A 25 -8.32 -19.06 -6.23
N THR A 26 -8.17 -17.93 -6.91
CA THR A 26 -8.47 -17.79 -8.34
C THR A 26 -7.16 -17.51 -9.09
N PHE A 27 -6.81 -18.37 -10.02
CA PHE A 27 -5.63 -18.23 -10.86
C PHE A 27 -6.03 -17.66 -12.23
N ILE A 28 -5.47 -16.51 -12.59
CA ILE A 28 -5.70 -15.85 -13.87
C ILE A 28 -4.54 -16.24 -14.80
N ALA A 29 -4.80 -17.20 -15.66
CA ALA A 29 -3.86 -17.77 -16.61
C ALA A 29 -3.93 -17.07 -17.97
N GLY A 30 -2.82 -17.04 -18.68
CA GLY A 30 -2.78 -16.57 -20.08
C GLY A 30 -1.40 -16.11 -20.52
N PRO A 31 -1.20 -15.87 -21.81
CA PRO A 31 0.06 -15.41 -22.36
C PRO A 31 0.44 -14.01 -21.86
N ASN A 32 1.71 -13.65 -22.04
CA ASN A 32 2.15 -12.30 -21.70
C ASN A 32 1.43 -11.25 -22.57
N GLY A 33 1.04 -10.13 -21.96
CA GLY A 33 0.32 -9.05 -22.65
C GLY A 33 -1.20 -9.21 -22.75
N CYS A 34 -1.80 -10.36 -22.41
CA CYS A 34 -3.26 -10.54 -22.48
C CYS A 34 -4.07 -9.71 -21.46
N GLY A 35 -3.41 -9.07 -20.47
CA GLY A 35 -4.07 -8.17 -19.53
C GLY A 35 -4.26 -8.70 -18.11
N LYS A 36 -3.58 -9.79 -17.71
CA LYS A 36 -3.63 -10.35 -16.35
C LYS A 36 -3.33 -9.32 -15.27
N THR A 37 -2.17 -8.65 -15.39
CA THR A 37 -1.77 -7.55 -14.49
C THR A 37 -2.76 -6.41 -14.49
N ASN A 38 -3.46 -6.14 -15.62
CA ASN A 38 -4.46 -5.07 -15.69
C ASN A 38 -5.73 -5.40 -14.89
N LEU A 39 -6.09 -6.69 -14.75
CA LEU A 39 -7.15 -7.13 -13.82
C LEU A 39 -6.73 -6.89 -12.37
N ILE A 40 -5.53 -7.33 -11.97
CA ILE A 40 -4.97 -7.08 -10.63
C ILE A 40 -4.90 -5.58 -10.33
N GLU A 41 -4.41 -4.79 -11.30
CA GLU A 41 -4.31 -3.33 -11.18
C GLU A 41 -5.67 -2.69 -10.93
N ALA A 42 -6.71 -3.13 -11.63
CA ALA A 42 -8.05 -2.58 -11.47
C ALA A 42 -8.68 -2.92 -10.09
N ILE A 43 -8.44 -4.14 -9.58
CA ILE A 43 -8.88 -4.52 -8.23
C ILE A 43 -8.15 -3.70 -7.16
N TYR A 44 -6.83 -3.57 -7.27
CA TYR A 44 -6.02 -2.73 -6.38
C TYR A 44 -6.44 -1.26 -6.47
N TYR A 45 -6.68 -0.75 -7.69
CA TYR A 45 -7.16 0.61 -7.90
C TYR A 45 -8.50 0.85 -7.19
N SER A 46 -9.35 -0.15 -7.13
CA SER A 46 -10.65 -0.08 -6.42
C SER A 46 -10.49 0.05 -4.91
N SER A 47 -9.39 -0.42 -4.33
CA SER A 47 -9.15 -0.29 -2.88
C SER A 47 -8.52 1.05 -2.49
N VAL A 48 -7.58 1.58 -3.28
CA VAL A 48 -6.79 2.75 -2.89
C VAL A 48 -7.02 3.98 -3.78
N GLY A 49 -7.73 3.82 -4.89
CA GLY A 49 -8.02 4.88 -5.85
C GLY A 49 -6.79 5.39 -6.60
N LYS A 50 -5.76 4.53 -6.77
CA LYS A 50 -4.54 4.81 -7.54
C LYS A 50 -3.99 3.54 -8.15
N SER A 51 -3.36 3.65 -9.32
CA SER A 51 -2.57 2.58 -9.89
C SER A 51 -1.25 2.41 -9.10
N PHE A 52 -0.74 1.16 -9.05
CA PHE A 52 0.62 0.89 -8.57
C PHE A 52 1.67 1.03 -9.68
N ARG A 53 1.25 1.15 -10.96
CA ARG A 53 2.14 1.24 -12.13
C ARG A 53 2.30 2.66 -12.66
N THR A 54 1.31 3.53 -12.48
CA THR A 54 1.33 4.89 -13.02
C THR A 54 0.72 5.90 -12.05
N ALA A 55 1.26 7.12 -12.08
CA ALA A 55 0.69 8.25 -11.36
C ALA A 55 -0.41 8.97 -12.15
N ASN A 56 -0.50 8.73 -13.47
CA ASN A 56 -1.44 9.38 -14.38
C ASN A 56 -2.69 8.49 -14.59
N ASP A 57 -3.84 8.91 -14.10
CA ASP A 57 -5.09 8.17 -14.23
C ASP A 57 -5.54 7.98 -15.69
N ASN A 58 -5.13 8.85 -16.62
CA ASN A 58 -5.43 8.69 -18.04
C ASN A 58 -4.82 7.42 -18.64
N ASP A 59 -3.72 6.92 -18.07
CA ASP A 59 -3.09 5.68 -18.53
C ASP A 59 -3.91 4.43 -18.20
N MET A 60 -4.87 4.54 -17.26
CA MET A 60 -5.83 3.48 -16.97
C MET A 60 -6.89 3.34 -18.06
N ILE A 61 -7.18 4.41 -18.78
CA ILE A 61 -8.18 4.42 -19.86
C ILE A 61 -7.58 3.81 -21.11
N ARG A 62 -8.32 2.92 -21.78
CA ARG A 62 -7.90 2.28 -23.02
C ARG A 62 -7.47 3.31 -24.05
N LEU A 63 -6.41 3.00 -24.79
CA LEU A 63 -5.96 3.84 -25.88
C LEU A 63 -7.06 3.98 -26.94
N GLY A 64 -7.39 5.22 -27.32
CA GLY A 64 -8.49 5.54 -28.26
C GLY A 64 -9.86 5.70 -27.60
N ALA A 65 -10.01 5.40 -26.31
CA ALA A 65 -11.25 5.66 -25.58
C ALA A 65 -11.20 6.98 -24.81
N GLU A 66 -12.35 7.66 -24.72
CA GLU A 66 -12.50 8.90 -23.96
C GLU A 66 -12.77 8.65 -22.48
N GLU A 67 -13.34 7.49 -22.15
CA GLU A 67 -13.63 7.11 -20.76
C GLU A 67 -13.40 5.64 -20.50
N GLY A 68 -13.17 5.31 -19.22
CA GLY A 68 -13.09 3.95 -18.72
C GLY A 68 -13.80 3.80 -17.39
N SER A 69 -14.25 2.57 -17.09
CA SER A 69 -14.96 2.29 -15.85
C SER A 69 -14.52 0.97 -15.23
N ILE A 70 -14.43 0.97 -13.91
CA ILE A 70 -14.23 -0.21 -13.07
C ILE A 70 -15.48 -0.37 -12.22
N LEU A 71 -16.14 -1.53 -12.28
CA LEU A 71 -17.25 -1.90 -11.42
C LEU A 71 -16.81 -3.11 -10.61
N LEU A 72 -16.72 -2.94 -9.30
CA LEU A 72 -16.37 -3.98 -8.34
C LEU A 72 -17.57 -4.27 -7.46
N THR A 73 -18.09 -5.50 -7.51
CA THR A 73 -19.01 -6.03 -6.51
C THR A 73 -18.20 -6.80 -5.48
N TYR A 74 -18.35 -6.46 -4.21
CA TYR A 74 -17.64 -7.09 -3.11
C TYR A 74 -18.56 -7.31 -1.91
N CYS A 75 -18.25 -8.32 -1.11
CA CYS A 75 -18.98 -8.64 0.10
C CYS A 75 -18.13 -8.38 1.34
N VAL A 76 -18.72 -7.71 2.32
CA VAL A 76 -18.17 -7.52 3.66
C VAL A 76 -19.28 -7.72 4.69
N HIS A 77 -19.01 -8.50 5.75
CA HIS A 77 -20.01 -8.84 6.78
C HIS A 77 -21.35 -9.34 6.19
N GLN A 78 -21.25 -10.22 5.16
CA GLN A 78 -22.41 -10.83 4.46
C GLN A 78 -23.28 -9.83 3.67
N THR A 79 -22.82 -8.61 3.47
CA THR A 79 -23.51 -7.60 2.68
C THR A 79 -22.69 -7.29 1.42
N SER A 80 -23.35 -7.38 0.26
CA SER A 80 -22.74 -7.02 -1.03
C SER A 80 -22.87 -5.53 -1.31
N HIS A 81 -21.79 -4.96 -1.83
CA HIS A 81 -21.71 -3.56 -2.21
C HIS A 81 -21.18 -3.44 -3.64
N VAL A 82 -21.58 -2.41 -4.34
CA VAL A 82 -21.10 -2.08 -5.69
C VAL A 82 -20.28 -0.79 -5.62
N LEU A 83 -18.98 -0.91 -5.91
CA LEU A 83 -18.09 0.23 -6.07
C LEU A 83 -17.87 0.47 -7.56
N LYS A 84 -18.21 1.69 -8.04
CA LYS A 84 -17.99 2.12 -9.42
C LYS A 84 -16.97 3.25 -9.45
N ILE A 85 -15.97 3.12 -10.30
CA ILE A 85 -15.00 4.17 -10.59
C ILE A 85 -15.14 4.52 -12.08
N ARG A 86 -15.47 5.77 -12.37
CA ARG A 86 -15.53 6.30 -13.73
C ARG A 86 -14.37 7.27 -13.92
N MET A 87 -13.61 7.06 -14.95
CA MET A 87 -12.48 7.91 -15.35
C MET A 87 -12.79 8.52 -16.71
N VAL A 88 -12.61 9.83 -16.86
CA VAL A 88 -12.80 10.55 -18.12
C VAL A 88 -11.50 11.27 -18.44
N ARG A 89 -11.02 11.10 -19.67
CA ARG A 89 -9.76 11.66 -20.12
C ARG A 89 -9.75 13.18 -19.96
N GLY A 90 -8.74 13.70 -19.29
CA GLY A 90 -8.61 15.13 -18.98
C GLY A 90 -9.56 15.70 -17.92
N GLN A 91 -10.56 14.94 -17.45
CA GLN A 91 -11.52 15.39 -16.44
C GLN A 91 -11.33 14.72 -15.05
N GLY A 92 -10.42 13.72 -14.97
CA GLY A 92 -10.16 13.00 -13.74
C GLY A 92 -11.12 11.85 -13.51
N LYS A 93 -11.36 11.53 -12.23
CA LYS A 93 -12.10 10.34 -11.80
C LYS A 93 -13.19 10.66 -10.79
N LYS A 94 -14.26 9.85 -10.81
CA LYS A 94 -15.37 9.90 -9.85
C LYS A 94 -15.60 8.50 -9.25
N PHE A 95 -15.95 8.47 -7.98
CA PHE A 95 -16.22 7.25 -7.22
C PHE A 95 -17.68 7.22 -6.80
N TYR A 96 -18.28 6.02 -6.82
CA TYR A 96 -19.66 5.82 -6.42
C TYR A 96 -19.73 4.51 -5.61
N LEU A 97 -20.41 4.55 -4.46
CA LEU A 97 -20.75 3.39 -3.65
C LEU A 97 -22.27 3.18 -3.72
N ASN A 98 -22.73 2.03 -4.25
CA ASN A 98 -24.15 1.76 -4.47
C ASN A 98 -24.85 2.95 -5.17
N ASP A 99 -24.26 3.42 -6.28
CA ASP A 99 -24.65 4.56 -7.09
C ASP A 99 -24.62 5.95 -6.41
N THR A 100 -24.27 6.00 -5.12
CA THR A 100 -24.10 7.25 -4.39
C THR A 100 -22.67 7.79 -4.60
N PRO A 101 -22.49 9.07 -5.04
CA PRO A 101 -21.16 9.66 -5.18
C PRO A 101 -20.43 9.73 -3.85
N ILE A 102 -19.15 9.31 -3.84
CA ILE A 102 -18.26 9.39 -2.68
C ILE A 102 -16.96 10.11 -3.04
N ARG A 103 -16.30 10.67 -2.03
CA ARG A 103 -14.98 11.27 -2.19
C ARG A 103 -13.90 10.21 -2.03
N ARG A 104 -12.72 10.47 -2.58
CA ARG A 104 -11.59 9.55 -2.47
C ARG A 104 -11.23 9.15 -1.03
N LYS A 105 -11.39 10.06 -0.08
CA LYS A 105 -11.12 9.75 1.33
C LYS A 105 -12.11 8.74 1.93
N GLU A 106 -13.30 8.65 1.36
CA GLU A 106 -14.35 7.71 1.75
C GLU A 106 -14.19 6.34 1.07
N LEU A 107 -13.37 6.26 0.01
CA LEU A 107 -13.03 5.01 -0.68
C LEU A 107 -12.15 4.11 0.19
N LEU A 108 -11.14 4.70 0.87
CA LEU A 108 -10.17 3.92 1.64
C LEU A 108 -10.85 3.15 2.77
N GLY A 109 -10.57 1.85 2.84
CA GLY A 109 -11.16 0.93 3.83
C GLY A 109 -12.49 0.30 3.45
N LEU A 110 -13.18 0.75 2.37
CA LEU A 110 -14.40 0.10 1.88
C LEU A 110 -14.11 -1.30 1.36
N PHE A 111 -13.14 -1.40 0.47
CA PHE A 111 -12.59 -2.66 -0.04
C PHE A 111 -11.08 -2.64 0.19
N ARG A 112 -10.55 -3.65 0.85
CA ARG A 112 -9.14 -3.71 1.25
C ARG A 112 -8.41 -4.79 0.47
N THR A 113 -7.19 -4.48 0.04
CA THR A 113 -6.34 -5.41 -0.69
C THR A 113 -4.92 -5.35 -0.16
N VAL A 114 -4.23 -6.48 -0.21
CA VAL A 114 -2.78 -6.56 -0.08
C VAL A 114 -2.23 -6.98 -1.43
N LEU A 115 -1.31 -6.20 -1.96
CA LEU A 115 -0.70 -6.45 -3.26
C LEU A 115 0.73 -6.95 -3.09
N PHE A 116 1.08 -7.97 -3.87
CA PHE A 116 2.44 -8.44 -4.03
C PHE A 116 2.79 -8.47 -5.53
N THR A 117 3.85 -7.77 -5.90
CA THR A 117 4.40 -7.69 -7.26
C THR A 117 5.90 -7.92 -7.25
N PRO A 118 6.54 -8.23 -8.39
CA PRO A 118 8.00 -8.32 -8.47
C PRO A 118 8.74 -7.05 -8.01
N ASP A 119 8.11 -5.88 -8.16
CA ASP A 119 8.70 -4.58 -7.77
C ASP A 119 8.76 -4.37 -6.25
N GLU A 120 8.11 -5.22 -5.45
CA GLU A 120 8.09 -5.11 -3.98
C GLU A 120 9.49 -5.25 -3.33
N LEU A 121 10.49 -5.76 -4.05
CA LEU A 121 11.90 -5.71 -3.62
C LEU A 121 12.38 -4.29 -3.32
N GLN A 122 11.75 -3.29 -3.93
CA GLN A 122 12.00 -1.88 -3.62
C GLN A 122 11.62 -1.49 -2.18
N LEU A 123 10.78 -2.26 -1.50
CA LEU A 123 10.49 -2.05 -0.08
C LEU A 123 11.76 -2.25 0.77
N ILE A 124 12.60 -3.21 0.41
CA ILE A 124 13.88 -3.47 1.09
C ILE A 124 14.99 -2.58 0.53
N LYS A 125 15.20 -2.58 -0.80
CA LYS A 125 16.35 -1.94 -1.46
C LYS A 125 16.15 -0.46 -1.77
N GLY A 126 14.90 -0.02 -1.84
CA GLY A 126 14.55 1.32 -2.30
C GLY A 126 14.74 2.41 -1.25
N ALA A 127 14.42 3.63 -1.66
CA ALA A 127 14.53 4.81 -0.79
C ALA A 127 13.52 4.76 0.38
N PRO A 128 13.81 5.43 1.51
CA PRO A 128 12.90 5.55 2.66
C PRO A 128 11.49 6.00 2.31
N LEU A 129 11.33 6.78 1.24
CA LEU A 129 10.02 7.21 0.74
C LEU A 129 9.09 6.04 0.40
N ILE A 130 9.63 4.92 -0.14
CA ILE A 130 8.85 3.74 -0.51
C ILE A 130 8.32 3.08 0.75
N ARG A 131 9.18 2.88 1.76
CA ARG A 131 8.82 2.29 3.05
C ARG A 131 7.80 3.12 3.82
N ARG A 132 7.94 4.47 3.81
CA ARG A 132 6.94 5.37 4.40
C ARG A 132 5.59 5.26 3.69
N ARG A 133 5.58 5.24 2.35
CA ARG A 133 4.35 5.10 1.55
C ARG A 133 3.65 3.78 1.80
N PHE A 134 4.42 2.70 1.93
CA PHE A 134 3.90 1.40 2.33
C PHE A 134 3.17 1.52 3.68
N LEU A 135 3.86 1.93 4.74
CA LEU A 135 3.29 2.04 6.08
C LEU A 135 2.07 2.99 6.12
N ASP A 136 2.17 4.14 5.44
CA ASP A 136 1.06 5.11 5.38
C ASP A 136 -0.18 4.53 4.66
N MET A 137 0.02 3.71 3.64
CA MET A 137 -1.09 3.07 2.91
C MET A 137 -1.77 2.04 3.81
N GLU A 138 -1.01 1.18 4.48
CA GLU A 138 -1.54 0.14 5.34
C GLU A 138 -2.37 0.70 6.49
N ILE A 139 -1.86 1.72 7.16
CA ILE A 139 -2.61 2.39 8.23
C ILE A 139 -3.84 3.13 7.67
N SER A 140 -3.72 3.72 6.49
CA SER A 140 -4.85 4.46 5.89
C SER A 140 -6.01 3.55 5.48
N GLN A 141 -5.76 2.28 5.14
CA GLN A 141 -6.82 1.30 4.82
C GLN A 141 -7.66 0.94 6.05
N VAL A 142 -7.13 1.09 7.26
CA VAL A 142 -7.82 0.71 8.50
C VAL A 142 -8.20 1.90 9.38
N SER A 143 -7.65 3.08 9.11
CA SER A 143 -7.86 4.29 9.92
C SER A 143 -8.13 5.54 9.07
N PRO A 144 -9.40 5.91 8.82
CA PRO A 144 -9.73 7.15 8.12
C PRO A 144 -9.13 8.39 8.78
N ARG A 145 -9.08 8.43 10.11
CA ARG A 145 -8.46 9.52 10.87
C ARG A 145 -6.97 9.65 10.58
N TYR A 146 -6.25 8.53 10.43
CA TYR A 146 -4.85 8.57 10.05
C TYR A 146 -4.66 9.20 8.67
N TYR A 147 -5.45 8.78 7.69
CA TYR A 147 -5.38 9.32 6.35
C TYR A 147 -5.70 10.83 6.29
N GLU A 148 -6.75 11.28 6.99
CA GLU A 148 -7.08 12.70 7.07
C GLU A 148 -5.97 13.53 7.73
N THR A 149 -5.38 13.00 8.82
CA THR A 149 -4.25 13.64 9.50
C THR A 149 -3.02 13.68 8.60
N LEU A 150 -2.72 12.60 7.87
CA LEU A 150 -1.60 12.54 6.92
C LEU A 150 -1.74 13.59 5.80
N LEU A 151 -2.94 13.73 5.24
CA LEU A 151 -3.22 14.76 4.23
C LEU A 151 -3.04 16.17 4.78
N SER A 152 -3.57 16.43 5.97
CA SER A 152 -3.45 17.73 6.65
C SER A 152 -1.99 18.06 7.00
N TYR A 153 -1.26 17.09 7.55
CA TYR A 153 0.15 17.19 7.86
C TYR A 153 1.00 17.52 6.61
N ASN A 154 0.84 16.75 5.54
CA ASN A 154 1.57 16.98 4.30
C ASN A 154 1.27 18.36 3.71
N ARG A 155 0.03 18.84 3.80
CA ARG A 155 -0.36 20.17 3.38
C ARG A 155 0.29 21.25 4.23
N ALA A 156 0.33 21.08 5.55
CA ALA A 156 0.99 22.01 6.47
C ALA A 156 2.50 22.11 6.18
N VAL A 157 3.19 20.98 5.95
CA VAL A 157 4.61 20.95 5.55
C VAL A 157 4.83 21.71 4.23
N GLN A 158 3.97 21.50 3.22
CA GLN A 158 4.07 22.21 1.94
C GLN A 158 3.88 23.72 2.10
N GLN A 159 2.93 24.16 2.92
CA GLN A 159 2.66 25.58 3.17
C GLN A 159 3.82 26.22 3.95
N ARG A 160 4.36 25.55 4.97
CA ARG A 160 5.56 26.00 5.69
C ARG A 160 6.74 26.20 4.75
N ASN A 161 7.01 25.23 3.88
CA ASN A 161 8.08 25.32 2.90
C ASN A 161 7.84 26.44 1.87
N ALA A 162 6.59 26.67 1.48
CA ALA A 162 6.23 27.79 0.59
C ALA A 162 6.44 29.14 1.27
N ALA A 163 6.10 29.29 2.57
CA ALA A 163 6.35 30.49 3.34
C ALA A 163 7.85 30.83 3.42
N PHE A 164 8.71 29.83 3.62
CA PHE A 164 10.16 30.03 3.59
C PHE A 164 10.66 30.50 2.21
N ARG A 165 10.20 29.88 1.11
CA ARG A 165 10.57 30.32 -0.24
C ARG A 165 10.14 31.77 -0.51
N GLN A 166 8.94 32.14 -0.09
CA GLN A 166 8.43 33.50 -0.25
C GLN A 166 9.25 34.51 0.58
N ALA A 167 9.62 34.14 1.80
CA ALA A 167 10.47 34.96 2.65
C ALA A 167 11.85 35.22 2.03
N GLN A 168 12.48 34.20 1.45
CA GLN A 168 13.74 34.34 0.72
C GLN A 168 13.63 35.32 -0.46
N LEU A 169 12.54 35.27 -1.21
CA LEU A 169 12.32 36.15 -2.36
C LEU A 169 12.01 37.61 -1.96
N SER A 170 11.30 37.81 -0.83
CA SER A 170 10.87 39.13 -0.37
C SER A 170 11.81 39.82 0.61
N GLY A 171 12.82 39.07 1.12
CA GLY A 171 13.70 39.56 2.18
C GLY A 171 13.03 39.76 3.55
N ARG A 172 11.79 39.23 3.71
CA ARG A 172 11.03 39.33 4.97
C ARG A 172 11.19 38.02 5.77
N LYS A 173 10.95 38.11 7.08
CA LYS A 173 10.91 36.92 7.94
C LYS A 173 9.68 36.08 7.63
N ALA A 174 9.85 34.77 7.56
CA ALA A 174 8.70 33.85 7.38
C ALA A 174 7.89 33.72 8.68
N GLU A 175 6.58 33.89 8.57
CA GLU A 175 5.65 33.60 9.67
C GLU A 175 5.17 32.14 9.51
N VAL A 176 5.69 31.25 10.37
CA VAL A 176 5.43 29.79 10.25
C VAL A 176 4.83 29.17 11.50
N ASP A 177 4.58 29.93 12.56
CA ASP A 177 4.12 29.40 13.86
C ASP A 177 2.82 28.62 13.76
N LEU A 178 1.88 29.07 12.91
CA LEU A 178 0.63 28.34 12.67
C LEU A 178 0.89 26.96 12.04
N TRP A 179 1.81 26.91 11.10
CA TRP A 179 2.19 25.66 10.42
C TRP A 179 2.99 24.77 11.36
N ASP A 180 3.88 25.30 12.18
CA ASP A 180 4.65 24.57 13.18
C ASP A 180 3.71 23.84 14.16
N MET A 181 2.65 24.50 14.65
CA MET A 181 1.64 23.89 15.53
C MET A 181 0.87 22.75 14.81
N GLN A 182 0.47 22.95 13.56
CA GLN A 182 -0.25 21.93 12.80
C GLN A 182 0.65 20.72 12.48
N ILE A 183 1.92 20.99 12.13
CA ILE A 183 2.92 19.95 11.86
C ILE A 183 3.19 19.15 13.14
N ALA A 184 3.41 19.80 14.27
CA ALA A 184 3.70 19.15 15.54
C ALA A 184 2.57 18.22 15.99
N LYS A 185 1.31 18.70 15.96
CA LYS A 185 0.13 17.87 16.28
C LYS A 185 -0.04 16.70 15.34
N GLY A 186 0.13 16.94 14.03
CA GLY A 186 0.04 15.90 13.03
C GLY A 186 1.15 14.87 13.16
N ALA A 187 2.40 15.30 13.37
CA ALA A 187 3.56 14.45 13.54
C ALA A 187 3.42 13.52 14.74
N ALA A 188 3.09 14.07 15.90
CA ALA A 188 2.87 13.30 17.13
C ALA A 188 1.87 12.17 16.94
N TYR A 189 0.71 12.47 16.32
CA TYR A 189 -0.31 11.46 16.05
C TYR A 189 0.14 10.41 15.02
N LEU A 190 0.76 10.84 13.90
CA LEU A 190 1.21 9.94 12.84
C LEU A 190 2.28 8.98 13.33
N VAL A 191 3.29 9.48 14.07
CA VAL A 191 4.38 8.65 14.60
C VAL A 191 3.85 7.68 15.64
N LYS A 192 2.98 8.10 16.56
CA LYS A 192 2.32 7.19 17.50
C LYS A 192 1.62 6.03 16.78
N LYS A 193 0.85 6.33 15.73
CA LYS A 193 0.14 5.30 14.95
C LYS A 193 1.08 4.38 14.17
N ARG A 194 2.16 4.92 13.62
CA ARG A 194 3.19 4.12 12.93
C ARG A 194 3.88 3.16 13.90
N LEU A 195 4.26 3.63 15.09
CA LEU A 195 4.86 2.79 16.14
C LEU A 195 3.90 1.66 16.58
N GLU A 196 2.62 1.98 16.82
CA GLU A 196 1.60 0.99 17.17
C GLU A 196 1.48 -0.08 16.07
N THR A 197 1.44 0.33 14.81
CA THR A 197 1.32 -0.58 13.66
C THR A 197 2.57 -1.44 13.48
N VAL A 198 3.76 -0.82 13.51
CA VAL A 198 5.03 -1.55 13.42
C VAL A 198 5.16 -2.58 14.54
N ALA A 199 4.79 -2.23 15.78
CA ALA A 199 4.81 -3.17 16.89
C ALA A 199 3.83 -4.35 16.69
N LYS A 200 2.66 -4.13 16.07
CA LYS A 200 1.72 -5.21 15.72
C LYS A 200 2.28 -6.13 14.64
N MET A 201 2.83 -5.55 13.57
CA MET A 201 3.45 -6.31 12.49
C MET A 201 4.69 -7.07 12.98
N ASP A 202 5.57 -6.44 13.77
CA ASP A 202 6.79 -7.05 14.29
C ASP A 202 6.53 -8.27 15.19
N ARG A 203 5.37 -8.35 15.83
CA ARG A 203 4.95 -9.57 16.57
C ARG A 203 4.62 -10.75 15.65
N LYS A 204 4.15 -10.48 14.43
CA LYS A 204 3.71 -11.51 13.47
C LYS A 204 4.82 -11.93 12.51
N VAL A 205 5.61 -10.99 12.05
CA VAL A 205 6.66 -11.20 11.04
C VAL A 205 7.63 -12.32 11.40
N PRO A 206 8.19 -12.43 12.64
CA PRO A 206 9.09 -13.51 12.98
C PRO A 206 8.45 -14.90 12.85
N LEU A 207 7.17 -15.01 13.19
CA LEU A 207 6.42 -16.27 13.10
C LEU A 207 6.20 -16.69 11.66
N LEU A 208 5.84 -15.72 10.82
CA LEU A 208 5.60 -15.93 9.39
C LEU A 208 6.91 -16.26 8.65
N GLU A 209 8.01 -15.57 8.98
CA GLU A 209 9.31 -15.85 8.40
C GLU A 209 9.78 -17.26 8.73
N ARG A 210 9.68 -17.68 9.99
CA ARG A 210 9.99 -19.04 10.41
C ARG A 210 9.13 -20.08 9.71
N TYR A 211 7.83 -19.81 9.59
CA TYR A 211 6.91 -20.71 8.88
C TYR A 211 7.32 -20.89 7.41
N LEU A 212 7.70 -19.80 6.72
CA LEU A 212 8.09 -19.84 5.31
C LEU A 212 9.50 -20.42 5.09
N THR A 213 10.42 -20.31 6.07
CA THR A 213 11.82 -20.74 5.95
C THR A 213 12.11 -22.08 6.64
N GLY A 214 11.12 -22.69 7.28
CA GLY A 214 11.32 -23.90 8.09
C GLY A 214 12.19 -23.66 9.32
N GLU A 215 11.86 -22.63 10.12
CA GLU A 215 12.47 -22.27 11.40
C GLU A 215 13.94 -21.76 11.33
N LYS A 216 14.43 -21.43 10.14
CA LYS A 216 15.86 -21.07 9.93
C LYS A 216 16.16 -19.61 10.17
N GLU A 217 15.20 -18.72 9.94
CA GLU A 217 15.42 -17.28 9.89
C GLU A 217 14.39 -16.53 10.74
N THR A 218 14.78 -15.38 11.26
CA THR A 218 13.91 -14.52 12.06
C THR A 218 14.00 -13.11 11.52
N LEU A 219 12.88 -12.62 10.95
CA LEU A 219 12.74 -11.25 10.47
C LEU A 219 12.16 -10.36 11.58
N SER A 220 12.64 -9.13 11.67
CA SER A 220 12.05 -8.08 12.52
C SER A 220 11.97 -6.76 11.82
N ILE A 221 11.02 -5.91 12.25
CA ILE A 221 10.76 -4.58 11.69
C ILE A 221 11.00 -3.53 12.77
N ARG A 222 11.71 -2.47 12.44
CA ARG A 222 11.92 -1.33 13.34
C ARG A 222 11.52 -0.03 12.69
N TYR A 223 10.79 0.80 13.42
CA TYR A 223 10.59 2.19 13.07
C TYR A 223 11.77 3.03 13.53
N VAL A 224 12.28 3.87 12.65
CA VAL A 224 13.45 4.73 12.92
C VAL A 224 13.04 6.18 12.72
N GLN A 225 12.96 6.96 13.78
CA GLN A 225 12.81 8.40 13.72
C GLN A 225 14.17 9.02 13.38
N GLN A 226 14.16 9.95 12.42
CA GLN A 226 15.41 10.55 11.95
C GLN A 226 16.15 11.30 13.07
N GLY A 227 17.40 10.88 13.33
CA GLY A 227 18.29 11.55 14.29
C GLY A 227 18.07 11.17 15.74
N GLU A 228 17.13 10.27 16.04
CA GLU A 228 16.78 9.88 17.40
C GLU A 228 17.04 8.39 17.66
N GLU A 229 17.47 8.05 18.86
CA GLU A 229 17.61 6.66 19.31
C GLU A 229 16.26 6.05 19.65
N GLU A 230 15.38 6.83 20.29
CA GLU A 230 14.00 6.48 20.60
C GLU A 230 13.04 7.45 19.93
N ALA A 231 11.87 6.92 19.53
CA ALA A 231 10.90 7.73 18.82
C ALA A 231 10.05 8.58 19.78
N HIS A 232 9.92 9.86 19.48
CA HIS A 232 9.12 10.83 20.23
C HIS A 232 7.71 10.97 19.61
N THR A 233 6.70 11.04 20.49
CA THR A 233 5.29 11.18 20.10
C THR A 233 4.63 12.42 20.73
N GLU A 234 5.37 13.26 21.41
CA GLU A 234 4.90 14.44 22.13
C GLU A 234 4.87 15.66 21.22
N VAL A 235 3.79 16.43 21.26
CA VAL A 235 3.63 17.66 20.47
C VAL A 235 4.71 18.69 20.83
N GLU A 236 5.02 18.81 22.12
CA GLU A 236 6.01 19.74 22.66
C GLU A 236 7.42 19.46 22.13
N TRP A 237 7.78 18.19 21.99
CA TRP A 237 9.05 17.77 21.39
C TRP A 237 9.15 18.28 19.94
N TYR A 238 8.10 18.06 19.13
CA TYR A 238 8.09 18.54 17.75
C TYR A 238 8.16 20.05 17.63
N LEU A 239 7.46 20.80 18.50
CA LEU A 239 7.51 22.25 18.52
C LEU A 239 8.94 22.75 18.84
N THR A 240 9.59 22.13 19.82
CA THR A 240 10.97 22.44 20.19
C THR A 240 11.92 22.20 19.01
N MET A 241 11.83 21.01 18.39
CA MET A 241 12.69 20.66 17.26
C MET A 241 12.44 21.55 16.03
N LEU A 242 11.18 21.86 15.70
CA LEU A 242 10.85 22.78 14.60
C LEU A 242 11.39 24.19 14.86
N SER A 243 11.38 24.65 16.10
CA SER A 243 11.95 25.95 16.50
C SER A 243 13.47 25.97 16.37
N GLN A 244 14.16 24.94 16.88
CA GLN A 244 15.61 24.80 16.80
C GLN A 244 16.14 24.74 15.37
N HIS A 245 15.38 24.05 14.47
CA HIS A 245 15.77 23.90 13.07
C HIS A 245 15.28 25.04 12.17
N ARG A 246 14.53 26.02 12.70
CA ARG A 246 13.86 27.07 11.90
C ARG A 246 14.80 27.84 10.98
N GLU A 247 15.98 28.23 11.47
CA GLU A 247 16.95 29.00 10.66
C GLU A 247 17.51 28.15 9.50
N MET A 248 17.82 26.88 9.77
CA MET A 248 18.31 25.96 8.74
C MET A 248 17.21 25.69 7.71
N ASP A 249 15.99 25.41 8.17
CA ASP A 249 14.83 25.18 7.32
C ASP A 249 14.52 26.39 6.44
N ALA A 250 14.65 27.61 6.99
CA ALA A 250 14.47 28.86 6.25
C ALA A 250 15.52 29.03 5.15
N ARG A 251 16.79 28.68 5.42
CA ARG A 251 17.86 28.71 4.41
C ARG A 251 17.65 27.70 3.28
N LEU A 252 17.17 26.50 3.61
CA LEU A 252 16.96 25.42 2.65
C LEU A 252 15.55 25.45 2.01
N ALA A 253 14.66 26.33 2.49
CA ALA A 253 13.24 26.38 2.16
C ALA A 253 12.55 25.00 2.28
N HIS A 254 12.91 24.24 3.32
CA HIS A 254 12.51 22.86 3.48
C HIS A 254 12.44 22.45 4.96
N THR A 255 11.33 21.82 5.36
CA THR A 255 11.14 21.29 6.71
C THR A 255 11.99 20.04 6.91
N SER A 256 12.89 20.05 7.89
CA SER A 256 13.82 18.96 8.18
C SER A 256 13.37 18.00 9.28
N VAL A 257 12.36 18.36 10.06
CA VAL A 257 11.85 17.59 11.21
C VAL A 257 10.46 17.03 10.94
N GLY A 258 10.22 15.75 11.25
CA GLY A 258 8.91 15.13 11.23
C GLY A 258 8.84 13.79 10.49
N PRO A 259 7.68 13.08 10.57
CA PRO A 259 7.50 11.71 10.06
C PRO A 259 7.72 11.56 8.54
N HIS A 260 7.80 12.62 7.77
CA HIS A 260 8.19 12.59 6.36
C HIS A 260 9.71 12.37 6.16
N ARG A 261 10.49 12.31 7.23
CA ARG A 261 11.94 12.03 7.28
C ARG A 261 12.29 10.69 7.89
N ASP A 262 11.33 10.06 8.59
CA ASP A 262 11.55 8.80 9.29
C ASP A 262 11.68 7.62 8.31
N ASP A 263 12.06 6.46 8.83
CA ASP A 263 12.27 5.26 8.03
C ASP A 263 11.78 3.98 8.74
N LEU A 264 11.74 2.88 7.99
CA LEU A 264 11.61 1.51 8.49
C LEU A 264 12.89 0.76 8.20
N ARG A 265 13.33 -0.07 9.14
CA ARG A 265 14.40 -1.03 8.94
C ARG A 265 13.89 -2.46 9.09
N PHE A 266 14.40 -3.33 8.23
CA PHE A 266 14.12 -4.75 8.24
C PHE A 266 15.40 -5.50 8.61
N LEU A 267 15.35 -6.26 9.69
CA LEU A 267 16.51 -6.98 10.20
C LEU A 267 16.26 -8.48 10.12
N LEU A 268 17.11 -9.20 9.43
CA LEU A 268 17.11 -10.66 9.37
C LEU A 268 18.21 -11.19 10.31
N ASN A 269 17.83 -11.97 11.31
CA ASN A 269 18.74 -12.45 12.36
C ASN A 269 19.57 -11.32 13.00
N GLY A 270 18.96 -10.12 13.14
CA GLY A 270 19.58 -8.92 13.71
C GLY A 270 20.43 -8.10 12.74
N LEU A 271 20.63 -8.53 11.49
CA LEU A 271 21.41 -7.82 10.47
C LEU A 271 20.47 -7.14 9.47
N ASP A 272 20.87 -5.94 8.97
CA ASP A 272 20.12 -5.22 7.95
C ASP A 272 20.02 -6.06 6.66
N ILE A 273 18.78 -6.45 6.31
CA ILE A 273 18.54 -7.33 5.18
C ILE A 273 18.80 -6.63 3.82
N ALA A 274 18.75 -5.30 3.77
CA ALA A 274 19.08 -4.56 2.55
C ALA A 274 20.56 -4.68 2.20
N ALA A 275 21.42 -4.69 3.23
CA ALA A 275 22.87 -4.75 3.05
C ALA A 275 23.41 -6.19 3.00
N TYR A 276 22.84 -7.10 3.80
CA TYR A 276 23.44 -8.43 4.05
C TYR A 276 22.56 -9.59 3.56
N GLY A 277 21.30 -9.36 3.23
CA GLY A 277 20.39 -10.41 2.79
C GLY A 277 20.63 -10.86 1.35
N SER A 278 20.61 -12.18 1.11
CA SER A 278 20.57 -12.73 -0.25
C SER A 278 19.23 -12.36 -0.94
N GLN A 279 19.18 -12.46 -2.27
CA GLN A 279 17.92 -12.19 -3.00
C GLN A 279 16.78 -13.09 -2.54
N GLY A 280 17.04 -14.37 -2.31
CA GLY A 280 16.04 -15.32 -1.79
C GLY A 280 15.52 -14.92 -0.41
N GLN A 281 16.41 -14.51 0.51
CA GLN A 281 16.04 -13.99 1.82
C GLN A 281 15.19 -12.72 1.74
N GLN A 282 15.58 -11.80 0.89
CA GLN A 282 14.83 -10.55 0.67
C GLN A 282 13.42 -10.82 0.13
N ARG A 283 13.25 -11.78 -0.81
CA ARG A 283 11.93 -12.19 -1.32
C ARG A 283 11.07 -12.83 -0.25
N THR A 284 11.66 -13.73 0.57
CA THR A 284 10.93 -14.34 1.68
C THR A 284 10.51 -13.30 2.71
N ALA A 285 11.41 -12.40 3.08
CA ALA A 285 11.11 -11.32 4.01
C ALA A 285 9.95 -10.42 3.52
N ILE A 286 9.90 -10.09 2.22
CA ILE A 286 8.77 -9.34 1.66
C ILE A 286 7.48 -10.15 1.77
N LEU A 287 7.51 -11.44 1.48
CA LEU A 287 6.34 -12.31 1.61
C LEU A 287 5.85 -12.34 3.07
N SER A 288 6.75 -12.51 4.04
CA SER A 288 6.44 -12.47 5.47
C SER A 288 5.86 -11.12 5.89
N MET A 289 6.41 -10.03 5.35
CA MET A 289 5.89 -8.68 5.54
C MET A 289 4.44 -8.54 5.02
N LYS A 290 4.17 -9.04 3.81
CA LYS A 290 2.84 -9.00 3.19
C LYS A 290 1.82 -9.85 3.95
N LEU A 291 2.23 -11.01 4.44
CA LEU A 291 1.36 -11.82 5.30
C LEU A 291 1.12 -11.13 6.66
N SER A 292 2.12 -10.45 7.23
CA SER A 292 1.93 -9.68 8.47
C SER A 292 1.01 -8.47 8.29
N GLU A 293 1.03 -7.84 7.12
CA GLU A 293 0.10 -6.79 6.69
C GLU A 293 -1.34 -7.32 6.67
N MET A 294 -1.55 -8.51 6.11
CA MET A 294 -2.87 -9.16 6.10
C MET A 294 -3.38 -9.46 7.53
N GLU A 295 -2.50 -9.98 8.39
CA GLU A 295 -2.83 -10.22 9.81
C GLU A 295 -3.15 -8.93 10.55
N PHE A 296 -2.39 -7.85 10.30
CA PHE A 296 -2.65 -6.52 10.84
C PHE A 296 -4.03 -6.01 10.42
N ILE A 297 -4.35 -6.06 9.13
CA ILE A 297 -5.66 -5.61 8.62
C ILE A 297 -6.80 -6.45 9.23
N LYS A 298 -6.64 -7.78 9.33
CA LYS A 298 -7.62 -8.66 9.99
C LYS A 298 -7.82 -8.29 11.46
N GLU A 299 -6.73 -8.05 12.20
CA GLU A 299 -6.79 -7.65 13.61
C GLU A 299 -7.55 -6.32 13.80
N GLU A 300 -7.32 -5.33 12.91
CA GLU A 300 -7.97 -4.01 12.99
C GLU A 300 -9.43 -4.01 12.52
N THR A 301 -9.81 -4.93 11.61
CA THR A 301 -11.10 -4.82 10.89
C THR A 301 -12.00 -6.04 11.01
N GLY A 302 -11.51 -7.10 11.65
CA GLY A 302 -12.24 -8.37 11.83
C GLY A 302 -12.32 -9.25 10.57
N SER A 303 -11.70 -8.85 9.44
CA SER A 303 -11.72 -9.65 8.21
C SER A 303 -10.42 -9.51 7.42
N TYR A 304 -9.98 -10.61 6.78
CA TYR A 304 -8.86 -10.53 5.85
C TYR A 304 -9.16 -9.62 4.67
N PRO A 305 -8.17 -8.87 4.16
CA PRO A 305 -8.22 -8.23 2.84
C PRO A 305 -8.15 -9.28 1.74
N VAL A 306 -8.42 -8.89 0.50
CA VAL A 306 -8.16 -9.72 -0.68
C VAL A 306 -6.67 -9.66 -1.03
N LEU A 307 -6.03 -10.83 -1.18
CA LEU A 307 -4.64 -10.92 -1.60
C LEU A 307 -4.52 -10.91 -3.11
N LEU A 308 -3.67 -10.05 -3.62
CA LEU A 308 -3.37 -9.89 -5.04
C LEU A 308 -1.92 -10.27 -5.30
N LEU A 309 -1.69 -11.33 -6.09
CA LEU A 309 -0.38 -11.88 -6.39
C LEU A 309 -0.12 -11.73 -7.90
N ASP A 310 0.70 -10.74 -8.30
CA ASP A 310 0.99 -10.51 -9.71
C ASP A 310 2.33 -11.15 -10.11
N ASP A 311 2.26 -12.20 -10.94
CA ASP A 311 3.40 -12.93 -11.54
C ASP A 311 4.43 -13.50 -10.53
N ILE A 312 3.94 -13.97 -9.38
CA ILE A 312 4.81 -14.48 -8.29
C ILE A 312 5.32 -15.90 -8.57
N GLY A 313 4.72 -16.62 -9.49
CA GLY A 313 5.08 -18.02 -9.77
C GLY A 313 6.56 -18.23 -10.08
N SER A 314 7.21 -17.23 -10.67
CA SER A 314 8.64 -17.20 -10.98
C SER A 314 9.54 -16.71 -9.82
N GLU A 315 8.94 -16.09 -8.80
CA GLU A 315 9.67 -15.42 -7.72
C GLU A 315 9.90 -16.31 -6.48
N LEU A 316 9.07 -17.35 -6.30
CA LEU A 316 9.12 -18.26 -5.17
C LEU A 316 9.57 -19.67 -5.58
N ASP A 317 10.46 -20.26 -4.80
CA ASP A 317 10.74 -21.69 -4.93
C ASP A 317 9.53 -22.55 -4.53
N ALA A 318 9.60 -23.84 -4.86
CA ALA A 318 8.48 -24.77 -4.65
C ALA A 318 8.05 -24.87 -3.18
N ALA A 319 9.00 -24.93 -2.25
CA ALA A 319 8.72 -25.09 -0.82
C ALA A 319 8.01 -23.85 -0.24
N ARG A 320 8.49 -22.64 -0.56
CA ARG A 320 7.87 -21.39 -0.10
C ARG A 320 6.49 -21.18 -0.72
N ARG A 321 6.33 -21.55 -2.00
CA ARG A 321 5.03 -21.49 -2.66
C ARG A 321 4.04 -22.45 -2.01
N GLU A 322 4.43 -23.68 -1.71
CA GLU A 322 3.57 -24.66 -1.02
C GLU A 322 3.18 -24.15 0.38
N ALA A 323 4.13 -23.62 1.15
CA ALA A 323 3.86 -23.03 2.45
C ALA A 323 2.87 -21.86 2.37
N LEU A 324 3.04 -20.97 1.38
CA LEU A 324 2.10 -19.88 1.11
C LEU A 324 0.70 -20.40 0.80
N MET A 325 0.56 -21.35 -0.14
CA MET A 325 -0.74 -21.91 -0.52
C MET A 325 -1.44 -22.58 0.66
N THR A 326 -0.71 -23.37 1.45
CA THR A 326 -1.23 -24.00 2.67
C THR A 326 -1.73 -22.98 3.68
N TYR A 327 -0.98 -21.87 3.87
CA TYR A 327 -1.41 -20.78 4.74
C TYR A 327 -2.71 -20.12 4.24
N LEU A 328 -2.76 -19.77 2.96
CA LEU A 328 -3.93 -19.10 2.36
C LEU A 328 -5.21 -19.95 2.43
N GLU A 329 -5.09 -21.25 2.18
CA GLU A 329 -6.19 -22.20 2.28
C GLU A 329 -6.69 -22.37 3.72
N LYS A 330 -5.77 -22.58 4.66
CA LYS A 330 -6.06 -22.70 6.10
C LYS A 330 -6.81 -21.49 6.63
N GLU A 331 -6.35 -20.30 6.29
CA GLU A 331 -6.93 -19.02 6.74
C GLU A 331 -8.13 -18.57 5.89
N LYS A 332 -8.48 -19.31 4.81
CA LYS A 332 -9.59 -19.02 3.89
C LYS A 332 -9.52 -17.62 3.29
N ILE A 333 -8.35 -17.25 2.83
CA ILE A 333 -8.07 -15.92 2.27
C ILE A 333 -8.40 -15.94 0.78
N GLN A 334 -9.30 -15.03 0.34
CA GLN A 334 -9.49 -14.86 -1.10
C GLN A 334 -8.21 -14.32 -1.73
N THR A 335 -7.71 -15.05 -2.73
CA THR A 335 -6.46 -14.74 -3.42
C THR A 335 -6.69 -14.75 -4.92
N LEU A 336 -6.28 -13.68 -5.59
CA LEU A 336 -6.18 -13.62 -7.05
C LEU A 336 -4.70 -13.66 -7.44
N MET A 337 -4.31 -14.68 -8.18
CA MET A 337 -2.94 -14.88 -8.64
C MET A 337 -2.88 -14.84 -10.15
N THR A 338 -1.88 -14.18 -10.71
CA THR A 338 -1.63 -14.20 -12.16
C THR A 338 -0.39 -15.03 -12.50
N GLY A 339 -0.40 -15.62 -13.67
CA GLY A 339 0.76 -16.37 -14.19
C GLY A 339 0.54 -16.87 -15.61
N THR A 340 1.58 -17.50 -16.17
CA THR A 340 1.52 -18.10 -17.51
C THR A 340 1.22 -19.59 -17.49
N ASP A 341 1.55 -20.29 -16.40
CA ASP A 341 1.39 -21.73 -16.26
C ASP A 341 0.19 -22.05 -15.34
N PRO A 342 -0.93 -22.57 -15.89
CA PRO A 342 -2.09 -22.96 -15.10
C PRO A 342 -1.82 -24.05 -14.04
N ALA A 343 -0.76 -24.84 -14.20
CA ALA A 343 -0.37 -25.85 -13.20
C ALA A 343 -0.04 -25.25 -11.84
N LEU A 344 0.28 -23.96 -11.79
CA LEU A 344 0.50 -23.21 -10.54
C LEU A 344 -0.79 -22.95 -9.76
N ALA A 345 -1.96 -23.13 -10.36
CA ALA A 345 -3.26 -22.94 -9.70
C ALA A 345 -3.51 -23.94 -8.54
N GLY A 346 -2.85 -25.11 -8.57
CA GLY A 346 -3.15 -26.17 -7.60
C GLY A 346 -4.63 -26.57 -7.64
N MET A 347 -5.34 -26.47 -6.51
CA MET A 347 -6.78 -26.72 -6.41
C MET A 347 -7.64 -25.46 -6.63
N GLY A 348 -7.05 -24.34 -7.01
CA GLY A 348 -7.76 -23.08 -7.26
C GLY A 348 -8.54 -23.10 -8.59
N THR A 349 -9.52 -22.20 -8.70
CA THR A 349 -10.25 -21.98 -9.96
C THR A 349 -9.37 -21.24 -10.96
N VAL A 350 -9.36 -21.69 -12.22
CA VAL A 350 -8.60 -21.07 -13.30
C VAL A 350 -9.52 -20.19 -14.15
N ILE A 351 -9.13 -18.95 -14.36
CA ILE A 351 -9.71 -18.04 -15.35
C ILE A 351 -8.72 -17.87 -16.48
N GLU A 352 -9.06 -18.34 -17.66
CA GLU A 352 -8.20 -18.21 -18.84
C GLU A 352 -8.38 -16.84 -19.52
N MET A 353 -7.29 -16.22 -19.90
CA MET A 353 -7.23 -14.99 -20.68
C MET A 353 -6.50 -15.25 -22.00
N GLU A 354 -7.15 -14.87 -23.09
CA GLU A 354 -6.60 -14.95 -24.43
C GLU A 354 -6.12 -13.58 -24.92
N ASN A 355 -5.16 -13.58 -25.83
CA ASN A 355 -4.82 -12.37 -26.57
C ASN A 355 -5.96 -12.05 -27.56
N LYS A 356 -6.51 -10.83 -27.47
CA LYS A 356 -7.44 -10.31 -28.48
C LYS A 356 -6.68 -9.68 -29.63
#